data_c36f5dcd55bd3d8ea0a43e212e8a4aac
#
_entry.id   c36f5dcd55bd3d8ea0a43e212e8a4aac
#
_cell.length_a   1.000
_cell.length_b   1.000
_cell.length_c   1.000
_cell.angle_alpha   90.00
_cell.angle_beta   90.00
_cell.angle_gamma   90.00
#
_symmetry.space_group_name_H-M   'P 1'
#
loop_
_entity.id
_entity.type
_entity.pdbx_description
1 polymer ?
#
loop_
_entity_poly.entity_id
_entity_poly.type
_entity_poly.pdbx_seq_one_letter_code
_entity_poly.pdbx_strand_id
1 'polypeptide(L)'
;MLTFDVQVLGLARHLFRLFALSLDLPEDYFDSMTTHPGGIARLLYYPPPKNPLIDSLTPSQEDQIGLGAHSDYECFTLLLTSTTPGLEILKPSGQWHIASHIPGALIVNVADFLMRWTNGLYKSTVHRGKL
;
A
#
# COMPACT_ATOMS: atom_id res chain seq x y z
N MET A 1 -1.58 -14.17 -13.98
CA MET A 1 -2.27 -12.98 -13.47
C MET A 1 -3.60 -13.34 -12.82
N LEU A 2 -4.60 -13.89 -13.53
CA LEU A 2 -5.90 -14.27 -12.94
C LEU A 2 -5.82 -15.18 -11.69
N THR A 3 -4.91 -16.16 -11.66
CA THR A 3 -4.73 -17.05 -10.49
C THR A 3 -4.23 -16.27 -9.27
N PHE A 4 -3.31 -15.32 -9.46
CA PHE A 4 -2.81 -14.45 -8.39
C PHE A 4 -3.92 -13.56 -7.85
N ASP A 5 -4.73 -12.95 -8.73
CA ASP A 5 -5.84 -12.08 -8.32
C ASP A 5 -6.86 -12.83 -7.46
N VAL A 6 -7.21 -14.07 -7.84
CA VAL A 6 -8.13 -14.91 -7.04
C VAL A 6 -7.57 -15.20 -5.65
N GLN A 7 -6.27 -15.51 -5.55
CA GLN A 7 -5.61 -15.80 -4.27
C GLN A 7 -5.55 -14.54 -3.41
N VAL A 8 -5.21 -13.39 -3.98
CA VAL A 8 -5.12 -12.11 -3.27
C VAL A 8 -6.51 -11.64 -2.81
N LEU A 9 -7.56 -11.84 -3.61
CA LEU A 9 -8.95 -11.57 -3.17
C LEU A 9 -9.37 -12.50 -2.03
N GLY A 10 -8.96 -13.78 -2.06
CA GLY A 10 -9.17 -14.70 -0.94
C GLY A 10 -8.50 -14.20 0.34
N LEU A 11 -7.24 -13.77 0.24
CA LEU A 11 -6.51 -13.18 1.37
C LEU A 11 -7.19 -11.89 1.86
N ALA A 12 -7.64 -11.03 0.96
CA ALA A 12 -8.32 -9.78 1.32
C ALA A 12 -9.59 -10.04 2.14
N ARG A 13 -10.40 -11.07 1.80
CA ARG A 13 -11.56 -11.47 2.59
C ARG A 13 -11.19 -11.94 3.99
N HIS A 14 -10.10 -12.71 4.13
CA HIS A 14 -9.60 -13.10 5.44
C HIS A 14 -9.15 -11.91 6.27
N LEU A 15 -8.50 -10.92 5.65
CA LEU A 15 -8.10 -9.68 6.33
C LEU A 15 -9.31 -8.89 6.80
N PHE A 16 -10.39 -8.80 6.01
CA PHE A 16 -11.62 -8.16 6.46
C PHE A 16 -12.21 -8.83 7.72
N ARG A 17 -12.18 -10.15 7.82
CA ARG A 17 -12.61 -10.87 9.03
C ARG A 17 -11.71 -10.57 10.22
N LEU A 18 -10.39 -10.52 10.01
CA LEU A 18 -9.45 -10.11 11.06
C LEU A 18 -9.68 -8.64 11.49
N PHE A 19 -9.97 -7.73 10.56
CA PHE A 19 -10.36 -6.36 10.91
C PHE A 19 -11.66 -6.34 11.71
N ALA A 20 -12.68 -7.13 11.35
CA ALA A 20 -13.90 -7.23 12.12
C ALA A 20 -13.62 -7.66 13.56
N LEU A 21 -12.91 -8.75 13.76
CA LEU A 21 -12.53 -9.24 15.09
C LEU A 21 -11.74 -8.21 15.90
N SER A 22 -10.81 -7.51 15.28
CA SER A 22 -10.01 -6.47 15.95
C SER A 22 -10.80 -5.21 16.34
N LEU A 23 -12.02 -5.08 15.81
CA LEU A 23 -12.98 -4.01 16.11
C LEU A 23 -14.08 -4.48 17.06
N ASP A 24 -13.95 -5.66 17.67
CA ASP A 24 -14.97 -6.32 18.50
C ASP A 24 -16.32 -6.53 17.76
N LEU A 25 -16.25 -6.72 16.44
CA LEU A 25 -17.40 -7.02 15.58
C LEU A 25 -17.50 -8.52 15.31
N PRO A 26 -18.67 -9.06 14.90
CA PRO A 26 -18.77 -10.41 14.37
C PRO A 26 -17.77 -10.67 13.24
N GLU A 27 -17.17 -11.86 13.19
CA GLU A 27 -16.15 -12.22 12.20
C GLU A 27 -16.62 -11.98 10.75
N ASP A 28 -17.88 -12.22 10.47
CA ASP A 28 -18.51 -12.11 9.15
C ASP A 28 -19.12 -10.72 8.86
N TYR A 29 -18.88 -9.74 9.72
CA TYR A 29 -19.48 -8.41 9.64
C TYR A 29 -19.35 -7.76 8.26
N PHE A 30 -18.19 -7.90 7.62
CA PHE A 30 -17.91 -7.31 6.31
C PHE A 30 -18.28 -8.23 5.12
N ASP A 31 -18.66 -9.48 5.35
CA ASP A 31 -18.87 -10.45 4.26
C ASP A 31 -19.92 -9.99 3.26
N SER A 32 -21.05 -9.44 3.74
CA SER A 32 -22.12 -8.92 2.89
C SER A 32 -21.72 -7.69 2.06
N MET A 33 -20.76 -6.91 2.56
CA MET A 33 -20.25 -5.69 1.89
C MET A 33 -19.16 -6.01 0.86
N THR A 34 -18.59 -7.21 0.88
CA THR A 34 -17.47 -7.63 0.04
C THR A 34 -17.83 -8.76 -0.94
N THR A 35 -19.10 -8.97 -1.23
CA THR A 35 -19.59 -10.00 -2.16
C THR A 35 -19.15 -9.77 -3.59
N HIS A 36 -19.05 -8.50 -4.01
CA HIS A 36 -18.63 -8.09 -5.35
C HIS A 36 -17.46 -7.10 -5.23
N PRO A 37 -16.24 -7.58 -4.87
CA PRO A 37 -15.12 -6.69 -4.65
C PRO A 37 -14.71 -6.01 -5.96
N GLY A 38 -14.62 -4.68 -5.93
CA GLY A 38 -14.09 -3.86 -7.02
C GLY A 38 -12.55 -3.82 -7.00
N GLY A 39 -11.89 -4.98 -6.85
CA GLY A 39 -10.43 -5.04 -6.77
C GLY A 39 -9.76 -4.55 -8.05
N ILE A 40 -8.76 -3.68 -7.92
CA ILE A 40 -7.92 -3.20 -9.02
C ILE A 40 -6.52 -3.79 -8.86
N ALA A 41 -6.08 -4.63 -9.81
CA ALA A 41 -4.71 -5.10 -9.86
C ALA A 41 -3.86 -4.20 -10.77
N ARG A 42 -2.70 -3.74 -10.29
CA ARG A 42 -1.74 -2.93 -11.05
C ARG A 42 -0.37 -3.57 -11.04
N LEU A 43 0.25 -3.63 -12.21
CA LEU A 43 1.67 -3.93 -12.36
C LEU A 43 2.41 -2.61 -12.63
N LEU A 44 3.29 -2.22 -11.70
CA LEU A 44 4.02 -0.97 -11.79
C LEU A 44 5.49 -1.27 -12.10
N TYR A 45 6.02 -0.58 -13.07
CA TYR A 45 7.44 -0.60 -13.42
C TYR A 45 7.99 0.82 -13.38
N TYR A 46 9.02 1.02 -12.59
CA TYR A 46 9.75 2.27 -12.48
C TYR A 46 11.10 2.09 -13.15
N PRO A 47 11.35 2.74 -14.30
CA PRO A 47 12.63 2.64 -14.97
C PRO A 47 13.74 3.30 -14.14
N PRO A 48 15.00 2.82 -14.25
CA PRO A 48 16.12 3.49 -13.60
C PRO A 48 16.31 4.92 -14.15
N PRO A 49 16.89 5.84 -13.37
CA PRO A 49 17.17 7.20 -13.80
C PRO A 49 18.09 7.20 -15.05
N LYS A 50 17.81 8.11 -16.00
CA LYS A 50 18.54 8.16 -17.28
C LYS A 50 20.00 8.57 -17.12
N ASN A 51 20.35 9.35 -16.10
CA ASN A 51 21.69 9.86 -15.82
C ASN A 51 22.03 9.82 -14.34
N PRO A 52 22.28 8.63 -13.75
CA PRO A 52 22.50 8.48 -12.31
C PRO A 52 23.69 9.29 -11.76
N LEU A 53 24.68 9.64 -12.61
CA LEU A 53 25.85 10.45 -12.21
C LEU A 53 25.53 11.95 -12.16
N ILE A 54 24.64 12.44 -13.02
CA ILE A 54 24.25 13.86 -13.06
C ILE A 54 23.20 14.12 -11.98
N ASP A 55 22.26 13.20 -11.81
CA ASP A 55 21.19 13.29 -10.83
C ASP A 55 21.70 13.24 -9.38
N SER A 56 22.87 12.60 -9.14
CA SER A 56 23.54 12.61 -7.83
C SER A 56 24.36 13.86 -7.53
N LEU A 57 24.75 14.63 -8.55
CA LEU A 57 25.60 15.82 -8.41
C LEU A 57 24.82 17.14 -8.40
N THR A 58 23.62 17.14 -8.93
CA THR A 58 22.69 18.26 -8.83
C THR A 58 21.52 17.83 -7.94
N PRO A 59 21.42 18.34 -6.71
CA PRO A 59 20.17 18.26 -5.96
C PRO A 59 19.16 19.22 -6.61
N SER A 60 18.88 19.03 -7.89
CA SER A 60 17.73 19.62 -8.52
C SER A 60 16.52 18.97 -7.87
N GLN A 61 15.58 19.78 -7.42
CA GLN A 61 14.34 19.44 -6.71
C GLN A 61 13.42 18.43 -7.44
N GLU A 62 13.89 17.82 -8.47
CA GLU A 62 13.29 16.72 -9.21
C GLU A 62 14.10 15.45 -8.94
N ASP A 63 14.20 15.02 -7.67
CA ASP A 63 14.35 13.60 -7.38
C ASP A 63 13.31 12.91 -8.25
N GLN A 64 13.72 12.01 -9.12
CA GLN A 64 12.82 11.33 -10.05
C GLN A 64 11.77 10.60 -9.22
N ILE A 65 10.62 11.27 -9.00
CA ILE A 65 9.53 10.78 -8.17
C ILE A 65 8.83 9.71 -8.98
N GLY A 66 8.97 8.47 -8.58
CA GLY A 66 8.25 7.36 -9.21
C GLY A 66 6.74 7.52 -9.00
N LEU A 67 6.34 7.83 -7.76
CA LEU A 67 4.97 8.13 -7.38
C LEU A 67 4.98 9.16 -6.25
N GLY A 68 4.29 10.27 -6.45
CA GLY A 68 4.19 11.35 -5.47
C GLY A 68 3.56 10.92 -4.15
N ALA A 69 3.78 11.72 -3.11
CA ALA A 69 3.21 11.47 -1.79
C ALA A 69 1.67 11.48 -1.85
N HIS A 70 1.03 10.41 -1.38
CA HIS A 70 -0.43 10.24 -1.38
C HIS A 70 -0.85 9.25 -0.29
N SER A 71 -2.15 9.18 -0.01
CA SER A 71 -2.83 8.06 0.66
C SER A 71 -3.67 7.32 -0.36
N ASP A 72 -3.97 6.05 -0.10
CA ASP A 72 -4.90 5.28 -0.90
C ASP A 72 -6.34 5.55 -0.46
N TYR A 73 -7.31 5.50 -1.37
CA TYR A 73 -8.71 5.81 -1.06
C TYR A 73 -9.60 4.60 -0.76
N GLU A 74 -9.20 3.40 -1.12
CA GLU A 74 -9.92 2.14 -0.88
C GLU A 74 -9.92 1.74 0.61
N CYS A 75 -10.28 0.48 0.93
CA CYS A 75 -10.18 -0.03 2.30
C CYS A 75 -8.74 -0.35 2.68
N PHE A 76 -8.02 -1.07 1.83
CA PHE A 76 -6.59 -1.35 1.95
C PHE A 76 -6.00 -1.83 0.62
N THR A 77 -4.70 -1.65 0.48
CA THR A 77 -3.90 -2.15 -0.65
C THR A 77 -3.01 -3.30 -0.18
N LEU A 78 -2.96 -4.37 -0.97
CA LEU A 78 -2.00 -5.46 -0.80
C LEU A 78 -0.85 -5.24 -1.78
N LEU A 79 0.32 -4.84 -1.28
CA LEU A 79 1.45 -4.46 -2.09
C LEU A 79 2.55 -5.51 -2.03
N LEU A 80 2.89 -6.09 -3.18
CA LEU A 80 4.09 -6.90 -3.38
C LEU A 80 5.21 -5.98 -3.89
N THR A 81 6.28 -5.84 -3.11
CA THR A 81 7.44 -5.02 -3.48
C THR A 81 8.52 -5.86 -4.18
N SER A 82 9.36 -5.21 -4.98
CA SER A 82 10.61 -5.78 -5.47
C SER A 82 11.72 -5.69 -4.41
N THR A 83 12.86 -6.32 -4.70
CA THR A 83 14.06 -6.21 -3.85
C THR A 83 14.71 -4.84 -3.87
N THR A 84 14.40 -4.03 -4.90
CA THR A 84 14.90 -2.65 -5.01
C THR A 84 14.09 -1.77 -4.04
N PRO A 85 14.75 -1.06 -3.10
CA PRO A 85 14.07 -0.11 -2.22
C PRO A 85 13.45 1.04 -3.02
N GLY A 86 12.36 1.61 -2.53
CA GLY A 86 11.69 2.74 -3.20
C GLY A 86 10.42 3.17 -2.49
N LEU A 87 9.78 2.28 -1.73
CA LEU A 87 8.62 2.65 -0.95
C LEU A 87 9.05 3.38 0.32
N GLU A 88 8.57 4.59 0.48
CA GLU A 88 8.75 5.38 1.70
C GLU A 88 7.39 5.70 2.34
N ILE A 89 7.32 5.60 3.65
CA ILE A 89 6.14 5.79 4.50
C ILE A 89 6.38 7.01 5.39
N LEU A 90 5.40 7.91 5.45
CA LEU A 90 5.46 9.09 6.31
C LEU A 90 5.05 8.73 7.74
N LYS A 91 6.00 8.83 8.68
CA LYS A 91 5.73 8.62 10.10
C LYS A 91 4.95 9.81 10.71
N PRO A 92 4.24 9.62 11.82
CA PRO A 92 3.61 10.72 12.55
C PRO A 92 4.57 11.83 12.97
N SER A 93 5.87 11.53 13.10
CA SER A 93 6.93 12.51 13.38
C SER A 93 7.26 13.43 12.19
N GLY A 94 6.65 13.21 11.02
CA GLY A 94 6.99 13.91 9.77
C GLY A 94 8.20 13.35 9.03
N GLN A 95 8.80 12.28 9.52
CA GLN A 95 9.96 11.65 8.88
C GLN A 95 9.54 10.54 7.92
N TRP A 96 10.20 10.48 6.76
CA TRP A 96 10.06 9.38 5.81
C TRP A 96 10.85 8.16 6.28
N HIS A 97 10.24 7.00 6.17
CA HIS A 97 10.83 5.71 6.51
C HIS A 97 10.74 4.76 5.32
N ILE A 98 11.86 4.15 4.96
CA ILE A 98 11.90 3.15 3.87
C ILE A 98 11.24 1.87 4.36
N ALA A 99 10.25 1.39 3.62
CA ALA A 99 9.66 0.07 3.84
C ALA A 99 10.56 -0.99 3.19
N SER A 100 11.21 -1.80 4.00
CA SER A 100 12.11 -2.84 3.52
C SER A 100 11.32 -3.98 2.86
N HIS A 101 11.87 -4.50 1.75
CA HIS A 101 11.36 -5.73 1.15
C HIS A 101 11.57 -6.93 2.07
N ILE A 102 10.54 -7.73 2.23
CA ILE A 102 10.59 -9.03 2.92
C ILE A 102 10.18 -10.10 1.91
N PRO A 103 11.06 -11.07 1.57
CA PRO A 103 10.73 -12.11 0.61
C PRO A 103 9.48 -12.89 1.00
N GLY A 104 8.55 -13.04 0.06
CA GLY A 104 7.30 -13.79 0.28
C GLY A 104 6.24 -13.05 1.11
N ALA A 105 6.48 -11.80 1.50
CA ALA A 105 5.52 -10.99 2.24
C ALA A 105 4.78 -10.00 1.35
N LEU A 106 3.56 -9.67 1.74
CA LEU A 106 2.78 -8.55 1.22
C LEU A 106 2.70 -7.46 2.30
N ILE A 107 2.82 -6.21 1.89
CA ILE A 107 2.52 -5.08 2.75
C ILE A 107 1.01 -4.83 2.69
N VAL A 108 0.36 -4.78 3.85
CA VAL A 108 -1.03 -4.37 3.98
C VAL A 108 -1.05 -2.88 4.31
N ASN A 109 -1.43 -2.06 3.33
CA ASN A 109 -1.53 -0.62 3.49
C ASN A 109 -2.99 -0.23 3.72
N VAL A 110 -3.31 0.18 4.95
CA VAL A 110 -4.64 0.69 5.30
C VAL A 110 -4.90 2.00 4.56
N ALA A 111 -6.09 2.13 4.00
CA ALA A 111 -6.48 3.25 3.16
C ALA A 111 -7.63 4.09 3.78
N ASP A 112 -8.03 5.15 3.09
CA ASP A 112 -8.90 6.20 3.63
C ASP A 112 -10.30 5.69 4.01
N PHE A 113 -10.87 4.74 3.25
CA PHE A 113 -12.19 4.21 3.57
C PHE A 113 -12.17 3.41 4.88
N LEU A 114 -11.19 2.53 5.07
CA LEU A 114 -11.10 1.77 6.32
C LEU A 114 -10.81 2.70 7.50
N MET A 115 -9.96 3.71 7.31
CA MET A 115 -9.74 4.75 8.33
C MET A 115 -11.05 5.44 8.70
N ARG A 116 -11.86 5.82 7.71
CA ARG A 116 -13.15 6.49 7.94
C ARG A 116 -14.16 5.55 8.61
N TRP A 117 -14.28 4.31 8.16
CA TRP A 117 -15.21 3.33 8.74
C TRP A 117 -14.90 3.00 10.19
N THR A 118 -13.62 3.03 10.55
CA THR A 118 -13.16 2.75 11.92
C THR A 118 -13.01 4.00 12.77
N ASN A 119 -13.57 5.14 12.33
CA ASN A 119 -13.47 6.43 13.01
C ASN A 119 -12.00 6.79 13.39
N GLY A 120 -11.09 6.49 12.48
CA GLY A 120 -9.66 6.79 12.65
C GLY A 120 -8.91 5.86 13.60
N LEU A 121 -9.48 4.72 14.01
CA LEU A 121 -8.77 3.71 14.78
C LEU A 121 -7.62 3.13 13.94
N TYR A 122 -7.91 2.70 12.72
CA TYR A 122 -6.90 2.40 11.71
C TYR A 122 -6.54 3.67 10.96
N LYS A 123 -5.26 3.91 10.74
CA LYS A 123 -4.77 5.12 10.05
C LYS A 123 -4.41 4.82 8.61
N SER A 124 -4.94 5.61 7.69
CA SER A 124 -4.43 5.68 6.33
C SER A 124 -3.10 6.42 6.36
N THR A 125 -2.07 5.80 5.81
CA THR A 125 -0.71 6.31 5.92
C THR A 125 -0.24 6.89 4.59
N VAL A 126 0.22 8.13 4.62
CA VAL A 126 0.83 8.78 3.45
C VAL A 126 2.12 8.05 3.09
N HIS A 127 2.26 7.73 1.82
CA HIS A 127 3.43 7.03 1.29
C HIS A 127 3.79 7.56 -0.09
N ARG A 128 4.99 7.22 -0.58
CA ARG A 128 5.49 7.61 -1.90
C ARG A 128 6.43 6.57 -2.48
N GLY A 129 6.59 6.59 -3.81
CA GLY A 129 7.61 5.82 -4.52
C GLY A 129 8.77 6.72 -4.89
N LYS A 130 9.97 6.44 -4.35
CA LYS A 130 11.22 7.12 -4.70
C LYS A 130 12.05 6.21 -5.60
N LEU A 131 12.72 6.77 -6.63
CA LEU A 131 13.63 6.07 -7.55
C LEU A 131 15.08 6.35 -7.19
#